data_250df989a8332a44d99a4e07d4ddb4da
#
_entry.id   250df989a8332a44d99a4e07d4ddb4da
#
_cell.length_a   1.000
_cell.length_b   1.000
_cell.length_c   1.000
_cell.angle_alpha   90.00
_cell.angle_beta   90.00
_cell.angle_gamma   90.00
#
_symmetry.space_group_name_H-M   'P 1'
#
loop_
_entity.id
_entity.type
_entity.pdbx_description
1 polymer ?
#
loop_
_entity_poly.entity_id
_entity_poly.type
_entity_poly.pdbx_seq_one_letter_code
_entity_poly.pdbx_strand_id
1 'polypeptide(L)'
;GAPCNLTWREAGERERLWVTSRQHPIAQGLPDHFELETEEMYGEPFGVPEPLETVFISWFQGGEVFRSGLTYRRRAGNICYFRPGHETYPTYHDATVQKVISNAVKWAYNPATRIANPNDAPNTSIDIALEPLVERGPRLHHAGEKGFR
;
A
#
# COMPACT_ATOMS: atom_id res chain seq x y z
N GLY A 1 -15.99 -0.17 6.76
CA GLY A 1 -14.85 0.72 6.81
C GLY A 1 -15.29 2.16 6.79
N ALA A 2 -14.56 3.05 7.41
CA ALA A 2 -14.80 4.47 7.28
C ALA A 2 -14.55 4.90 5.82
N PRO A 3 -15.29 5.90 5.30
CA PRO A 3 -14.98 6.45 4.00
C PRO A 3 -13.57 7.04 4.03
N CYS A 4 -12.77 6.60 3.10
CA CYS A 4 -11.41 7.10 2.91
C CYS A 4 -11.51 8.40 2.11
N ASN A 5 -11.41 9.53 2.79
CA ASN A 5 -11.36 10.82 2.12
C ASN A 5 -9.91 11.10 1.72
N LEU A 6 -9.64 11.06 0.43
CA LEU A 6 -8.37 11.48 -0.13
C LEU A 6 -8.59 12.19 -1.46
N THR A 7 -7.64 13.02 -1.83
CA THR A 7 -7.55 13.56 -3.18
C THR A 7 -6.67 12.67 -4.03
N TRP A 8 -6.96 12.59 -5.31
CA TRP A 8 -6.15 11.85 -6.25
C TRP A 8 -6.12 12.51 -7.64
N ARG A 9 -5.07 12.24 -8.37
CA ARG A 9 -4.91 12.69 -9.74
C ARG A 9 -4.06 11.69 -10.53
N GLU A 10 -4.58 11.25 -11.66
CA GLU A 10 -3.88 10.36 -12.57
C GLU A 10 -3.21 11.18 -13.68
N ALA A 11 -1.94 11.49 -13.50
CA ALA A 11 -1.16 12.28 -14.45
C ALA A 11 0.28 11.75 -14.64
N GLY A 12 0.61 10.61 -14.04
CA GLY A 12 1.95 10.05 -14.11
C GLY A 12 2.99 10.96 -13.45
N GLU A 13 2.72 11.39 -12.24
CA GLU A 13 3.58 12.33 -11.54
C GLU A 13 4.73 11.64 -10.83
N ARG A 14 5.86 12.35 -10.71
CA ARG A 14 6.95 11.90 -9.88
C ARG A 14 6.55 11.92 -8.41
N GLU A 15 6.79 10.82 -7.74
CA GLU A 15 6.61 10.68 -6.30
C GLU A 15 7.95 10.54 -5.61
N ARG A 16 8.16 11.30 -4.54
CA ARG A 16 9.29 11.12 -3.61
C ARG A 16 8.76 10.57 -2.30
N LEU A 17 9.27 9.41 -1.90
CA LEU A 17 8.96 8.78 -0.63
C LEU A 17 10.08 9.05 0.38
N TRP A 18 9.74 9.73 1.47
CA TRP A 18 10.62 9.94 2.61
C TRP A 18 10.46 8.81 3.61
N VAL A 19 11.58 8.25 4.07
CA VAL A 19 11.61 7.23 5.13
C VAL A 19 11.61 7.94 6.48
N THR A 20 10.44 8.06 7.10
CA THR A 20 10.25 8.83 8.33
C THR A 20 10.55 8.02 9.58
N SER A 21 10.36 6.68 9.53
CA SER A 21 10.66 5.77 10.63
C SER A 21 11.81 4.82 10.26
N ARG A 22 13.04 5.33 10.31
CA ARG A 22 14.23 4.62 9.85
C ARG A 22 14.58 3.36 10.65
N GLN A 23 14.16 3.31 11.93
CA GLN A 23 14.42 2.17 12.80
C GLN A 23 13.40 1.04 12.60
N HIS A 24 12.31 1.31 11.87
CA HIS A 24 11.31 0.29 11.61
C HIS A 24 11.85 -0.81 10.69
N PRO A 25 11.58 -2.11 10.94
CA PRO A 25 12.07 -3.21 10.11
C PRO A 25 11.73 -3.09 8.63
N ILE A 26 10.60 -2.48 8.28
CA ILE A 26 10.22 -2.23 6.89
C ILE A 26 11.18 -1.27 6.19
N ALA A 27 11.80 -0.35 6.93
CA ALA A 27 12.77 0.61 6.40
C ALA A 27 14.20 0.06 6.28
N GLN A 28 14.44 -1.18 6.69
CA GLN A 28 15.78 -1.74 6.73
C GLN A 28 16.44 -1.81 5.34
N GLY A 29 17.62 -1.18 5.23
CA GLY A 29 18.42 -1.17 4.01
C GLY A 29 17.85 -0.28 2.90
N LEU A 30 16.93 0.65 3.26
CA LEU A 30 16.46 1.70 2.37
C LEU A 30 17.29 2.99 2.54
N PRO A 31 17.38 3.83 1.50
CA PRO A 31 17.93 5.19 1.62
C PRO A 31 16.99 6.09 2.43
N ASP A 32 17.40 7.32 2.72
CA ASP A 32 16.58 8.31 3.44
C ASP A 32 15.30 8.68 2.69
N HIS A 33 15.38 8.64 1.39
CA HIS A 33 14.26 8.80 0.47
C HIS A 33 14.58 8.09 -0.84
N PHE A 34 13.54 7.81 -1.61
CA PHE A 34 13.65 7.31 -2.98
C PHE A 34 12.53 7.92 -3.84
N GLU A 35 12.70 7.86 -5.14
CA GLU A 35 11.76 8.43 -6.11
C GLU A 35 11.23 7.38 -7.05
N LEU A 36 9.96 7.54 -7.40
CA LEU A 36 9.29 6.83 -8.48
C LEU A 36 8.96 7.84 -9.56
N GLU A 37 9.36 7.55 -10.78
CA GLU A 37 9.28 8.51 -11.90
C GLU A 37 7.85 8.82 -12.31
N THR A 38 6.98 7.83 -12.18
CA THR A 38 5.58 7.94 -12.59
C THR A 38 4.68 7.20 -11.64
N GLU A 39 3.74 7.91 -11.02
CA GLU A 39 2.74 7.36 -10.12
C GLU A 39 1.42 8.13 -10.19
N GLU A 40 0.34 7.51 -9.73
CA GLU A 40 -0.89 8.18 -9.41
C GLU A 40 -0.69 9.03 -8.15
N MET A 41 -0.98 10.32 -8.22
CA MET A 41 -0.88 11.21 -7.06
C MET A 41 -2.03 10.95 -6.09
N TYR A 42 -1.68 10.80 -4.82
CA TYR A 42 -2.61 10.86 -3.70
C TYR A 42 -2.24 12.02 -2.78
N GLY A 43 -3.27 12.66 -2.20
CA GLY A 43 -3.10 13.78 -1.28
C GLY A 43 -3.98 13.62 -0.03
N GLU A 44 -3.50 14.13 1.09
CA GLU A 44 -4.29 14.25 2.33
C GLU A 44 -5.53 15.16 2.12
N PRO A 45 -6.59 15.02 2.96
CA PRO A 45 -6.66 14.16 4.13
C PRO A 45 -6.95 12.70 3.79
N PHE A 46 -6.30 11.78 4.52
CA PHE A 46 -6.51 10.34 4.42
C PHE A 46 -7.22 9.82 5.68
N GLY A 47 -8.52 9.58 5.57
CA GLY A 47 -9.40 9.23 6.68
C GLY A 47 -9.25 7.78 7.15
N VAL A 48 -8.12 7.44 7.73
CA VAL A 48 -7.82 6.11 8.29
C VAL A 48 -7.60 6.19 9.79
N PRO A 49 -7.74 5.06 10.52
CA PRO A 49 -7.39 5.00 11.93
C PRO A 49 -5.95 5.46 12.18
N GLU A 50 -5.69 5.93 13.40
CA GLU A 50 -4.35 6.31 13.82
C GLU A 50 -3.39 5.11 13.66
N PRO A 51 -2.30 5.22 12.88
CA PRO A 51 -1.34 4.16 12.71
C PRO A 51 -0.44 4.01 13.94
N LEU A 52 0.14 2.83 14.12
CA LEU A 52 1.23 2.64 15.09
C LEU A 52 2.46 3.46 14.69
N GLU A 53 2.81 3.41 13.42
CA GLU A 53 3.89 4.21 12.86
C GLU A 53 3.55 4.63 11.42
N THR A 54 3.97 5.85 11.08
CA THR A 54 4.08 6.31 9.70
C THR A 54 5.51 6.06 9.25
N VAL A 55 5.70 5.06 8.40
CA VAL A 55 7.03 4.65 7.92
C VAL A 55 7.46 5.47 6.71
N PHE A 56 6.49 5.79 5.84
CA PHE A 56 6.75 6.57 4.63
C PHE A 56 5.76 7.72 4.49
N ILE A 57 6.29 8.86 4.02
CA ILE A 57 5.49 9.99 3.58
C ILE A 57 5.89 10.30 2.13
N SER A 58 4.90 10.42 1.28
CA SER A 58 5.08 10.82 -0.12
C SER A 58 4.95 12.31 -0.28
N TRP A 59 5.71 12.83 -1.20
CA TRP A 59 5.57 14.15 -1.78
C TRP A 59 5.46 14.01 -3.30
N PHE A 60 4.52 14.72 -3.89
CA PHE A 60 4.29 14.73 -5.33
C PHE A 60 4.70 16.06 -5.95
N GLN A 61 4.93 16.04 -7.23
CA GLN A 61 5.44 17.20 -7.98
C GLN A 61 4.52 18.44 -7.88
N GLY A 62 3.22 18.25 -7.67
CA GLY A 62 2.25 19.33 -7.43
C GLY A 62 2.30 19.93 -6.03
N GLY A 63 3.07 19.36 -5.12
CA GLY A 63 3.20 19.79 -3.71
C GLY A 63 2.30 19.01 -2.75
N GLU A 64 1.53 18.07 -3.24
CA GLU A 64 0.69 17.22 -2.40
C GLU A 64 1.55 16.29 -1.54
N VAL A 65 1.06 16.04 -0.33
CA VAL A 65 1.69 15.16 0.67
C VAL A 65 0.72 14.06 1.04
N PHE A 66 1.25 12.86 1.25
CA PHE A 66 0.43 11.70 1.60
C PHE A 66 1.17 10.73 2.53
N ARG A 67 0.46 10.20 3.53
CA ARG A 67 0.99 9.14 4.41
C ARG A 67 0.96 7.80 3.66
N SER A 68 2.01 7.50 2.94
CA SER A 68 2.09 6.38 1.98
C SER A 68 2.54 5.06 2.56
N GLY A 69 3.05 5.04 3.79
CA GLY A 69 3.44 3.82 4.47
C GLY A 69 3.02 3.83 5.93
N LEU A 70 2.01 3.01 6.28
CA LEU A 70 1.42 2.97 7.60
C LEU A 70 1.44 1.56 8.17
N THR A 71 1.64 1.45 9.48
CA THR A 71 1.58 0.17 10.16
C THR A 71 0.48 0.15 11.22
N TYR A 72 -0.13 -1.01 11.37
CA TYR A 72 -1.19 -1.26 12.35
C TYR A 72 -1.03 -2.63 12.98
N ARG A 73 -1.69 -2.83 14.10
CA ARG A 73 -1.83 -4.15 14.71
C ARG A 73 -3.31 -4.46 14.88
N ARG A 74 -3.67 -5.68 14.51
CA ARG A 74 -5.00 -6.21 14.77
C ARG A 74 -4.87 -7.59 15.42
N ARG A 75 -5.25 -7.68 16.70
CA ARG A 75 -5.01 -8.88 17.53
C ARG A 75 -3.51 -9.23 17.51
N ALA A 76 -3.15 -10.42 17.07
CA ALA A 76 -1.76 -10.88 16.96
C ALA A 76 -1.15 -10.63 15.56
N GLY A 77 -1.91 -10.04 14.62
CA GLY A 77 -1.46 -9.77 13.26
C GLY A 77 -0.95 -8.35 13.09
N ASN A 78 0.10 -8.21 12.29
CA ASN A 78 0.62 -6.94 11.83
C ASN A 78 0.07 -6.63 10.44
N ILE A 79 -0.24 -5.35 10.19
CA ILE A 79 -0.75 -4.86 8.93
C ILE A 79 0.17 -3.75 8.44
N CYS A 80 0.63 -3.85 7.22
CA CYS A 80 1.33 -2.80 6.52
C CYS A 80 0.45 -2.29 5.37
N TYR A 81 0.19 -1.00 5.36
CA TYR A 81 -0.33 -0.29 4.21
C TYR A 81 0.85 0.37 3.50
N PHE A 82 0.94 0.17 2.20
CA PHE A 82 1.93 0.80 1.34
C PHE A 82 1.23 1.27 0.08
N ARG A 83 1.22 2.58 -0.15
CA ARG A 83 0.41 3.17 -1.20
C ARG A 83 0.94 2.93 -2.61
N PRO A 84 2.26 3.07 -2.90
CA PRO A 84 2.74 3.01 -4.28
C PRO A 84 2.29 1.75 -5.01
N GLY A 85 1.91 1.94 -6.25
CA GLY A 85 1.47 0.89 -7.15
C GLY A 85 0.18 1.25 -7.87
N HIS A 86 0.25 1.25 -9.17
CA HIS A 86 -0.87 1.47 -10.07
C HIS A 86 -0.71 0.56 -11.30
N GLU A 87 -1.81 0.10 -11.87
CA GLU A 87 -1.80 -0.84 -12.99
C GLU A 87 -1.12 -0.27 -14.25
N THR A 88 -1.05 1.05 -14.37
CA THR A 88 -0.47 1.73 -15.54
C THR A 88 1.05 1.83 -15.46
N TYR A 89 1.63 1.81 -14.25
CA TYR A 89 3.05 2.09 -14.04
C TYR A 89 3.83 0.86 -13.60
N PRO A 90 5.13 0.76 -13.96
CA PRO A 90 5.96 -0.40 -13.64
C PRO A 90 6.47 -0.38 -12.19
N THR A 91 5.73 0.19 -11.26
CA THR A 91 6.13 0.44 -9.86
C THR A 91 6.62 -0.80 -9.16
N TYR A 92 5.96 -1.94 -9.36
CA TYR A 92 6.35 -3.20 -8.72
C TYR A 92 7.62 -3.83 -9.29
N HIS A 93 8.18 -3.27 -10.38
CA HIS A 93 9.46 -3.65 -10.94
C HIS A 93 10.62 -2.81 -10.37
N ASP A 94 10.33 -1.73 -9.64
CA ASP A 94 11.34 -0.95 -8.95
C ASP A 94 11.97 -1.76 -7.80
N ALA A 95 13.30 -1.80 -7.76
CA ALA A 95 14.04 -2.61 -6.78
C ALA A 95 13.82 -2.14 -5.34
N THR A 96 13.63 -0.82 -5.13
CA THR A 96 13.37 -0.26 -3.80
C THR A 96 11.97 -0.62 -3.32
N VAL A 97 10.99 -0.56 -4.21
CA VAL A 97 9.61 -0.99 -3.93
C VAL A 97 9.58 -2.48 -3.57
N GLN A 98 10.27 -3.32 -4.35
CA GLN A 98 10.39 -4.76 -4.06
C GLN A 98 11.05 -5.00 -2.69
N LYS A 99 12.04 -4.19 -2.33
CA LYS A 99 12.70 -4.25 -1.02
C LYS A 99 11.72 -3.88 0.11
N VAL A 100 10.93 -2.82 -0.06
CA VAL A 100 9.88 -2.43 0.90
C VAL A 100 8.89 -3.58 1.09
N ILE A 101 8.37 -4.15 0.01
CA ILE A 101 7.41 -5.25 0.06
C ILE A 101 8.01 -6.47 0.77
N SER A 102 9.24 -6.86 0.40
CA SER A 102 9.95 -7.98 1.04
C SER A 102 10.14 -7.76 2.55
N ASN A 103 10.53 -6.55 2.95
CA ASN A 103 10.67 -6.20 4.36
C ASN A 103 9.32 -6.22 5.08
N ALA A 104 8.27 -5.70 4.46
CA ALA A 104 6.92 -5.69 5.01
C ALA A 104 6.39 -7.10 5.24
N VAL A 105 6.58 -8.01 4.29
CA VAL A 105 6.21 -9.42 4.43
C VAL A 105 6.94 -10.08 5.60
N LYS A 106 8.25 -9.87 5.72
CA LYS A 106 9.06 -10.41 6.83
C LYS A 106 8.61 -9.85 8.17
N TRP A 107 8.32 -8.56 8.25
CA TRP A 107 7.85 -7.90 9.47
C TRP A 107 6.44 -8.35 9.85
N ALA A 108 5.55 -8.52 8.87
CA ALA A 108 4.17 -8.95 9.11
C ALA A 108 4.08 -10.43 9.50
N TYR A 109 5.06 -11.23 9.07
CA TYR A 109 5.09 -12.66 9.38
C TYR A 109 5.25 -12.90 10.88
N ASN A 110 4.26 -13.55 11.49
CA ASN A 110 4.30 -13.95 12.87
C ASN A 110 4.05 -15.47 12.96
N PRO A 111 5.08 -16.27 13.24
CA PRO A 111 4.93 -17.72 13.34
C PRO A 111 3.99 -18.16 14.47
N ALA A 112 3.83 -17.32 15.50
CA ALA A 112 2.90 -17.61 16.61
C ALA A 112 1.42 -17.46 16.20
N THR A 113 1.14 -16.79 15.08
CA THR A 113 -0.21 -16.73 14.52
C THR A 113 -0.48 -17.83 13.51
N ARG A 114 0.48 -18.72 13.32
CA ARG A 114 0.27 -19.92 12.51
C ARG A 114 -0.89 -20.67 13.13
N ILE A 115 -1.99 -20.74 12.43
CA ILE A 115 -3.17 -21.49 12.84
C ILE A 115 -2.69 -22.92 13.06
N ALA A 116 -2.79 -23.40 14.30
CA ALA A 116 -2.33 -24.73 14.68
C ALA A 116 -3.10 -25.83 13.91
N ASN A 117 -4.29 -25.46 13.42
CA ASN A 117 -5.11 -26.30 12.57
C ASN A 117 -5.57 -25.46 11.38
N PRO A 118 -5.09 -25.74 10.15
CA PRO A 118 -5.55 -25.03 8.96
C PRO A 118 -7.05 -25.16 8.70
N ASN A 119 -7.71 -26.13 9.35
CA ASN A 119 -9.17 -26.27 9.26
C ASN A 119 -9.94 -25.30 10.16
N ASP A 120 -9.27 -24.59 11.07
CA ASP A 120 -9.88 -23.53 11.89
C ASP A 120 -9.92 -22.17 11.16
N ALA A 121 -9.26 -22.05 10.03
CA ALA A 121 -9.49 -20.94 9.14
C ALA A 121 -10.87 -21.12 8.52
N PRO A 122 -11.74 -20.08 8.49
CA PRO A 122 -12.94 -20.14 7.67
C PRO A 122 -12.49 -20.22 6.21
N ASN A 123 -12.24 -21.43 5.76
CA ASN A 123 -12.10 -21.69 4.35
C ASN A 123 -13.45 -21.40 3.73
N THR A 124 -13.46 -20.52 2.76
CA THR A 124 -14.55 -20.50 1.80
C THR A 124 -14.68 -21.93 1.30
N SER A 125 -15.83 -22.55 1.58
CA SER A 125 -16.11 -23.88 1.07
C SER A 125 -15.80 -23.88 -0.42
N ILE A 126 -15.01 -24.85 -0.88
CA ILE A 126 -14.81 -25.09 -2.31
C ILE A 126 -16.12 -25.36 -3.05
N ASP A 127 -17.20 -25.60 -2.31
CA ASP A 127 -18.55 -25.79 -2.84
C ASP A 127 -19.30 -24.46 -3.11
N ILE A 128 -18.75 -23.32 -2.69
CA ILE A 128 -19.24 -22.02 -3.15
C ILE A 128 -18.75 -21.87 -4.58
N ALA A 129 -19.68 -21.95 -5.54
CA ALA A 129 -19.39 -21.63 -6.92
C ALA A 129 -18.73 -20.25 -6.95
N LEU A 130 -17.45 -20.21 -7.32
CA LEU A 130 -16.77 -18.95 -7.58
C LEU A 130 -17.61 -18.24 -8.64
N GLU A 131 -17.99 -17.01 -8.36
CA GLU A 131 -18.59 -16.19 -9.40
C GLU A 131 -17.68 -16.25 -10.62
N PRO A 132 -18.24 -16.46 -11.82
CA PRO A 132 -17.42 -16.48 -13.01
C PRO A 132 -16.63 -15.18 -13.03
N LEU A 133 -15.32 -15.30 -13.14
CA LEU A 133 -14.43 -14.15 -13.37
C LEU A 133 -14.98 -13.42 -14.58
N VAL A 134 -15.76 -12.39 -14.32
CA VAL A 134 -16.05 -11.41 -15.35
C VAL A 134 -14.70 -10.76 -15.62
N GLU A 135 -14.09 -11.10 -16.74
CA GLU A 135 -12.95 -10.37 -17.28
C GLU A 135 -13.39 -8.93 -17.51
N ARG A 136 -13.45 -8.18 -16.43
CA ARG A 136 -13.37 -6.73 -16.54
C ARG A 136 -11.91 -6.47 -16.80
N GLY A 137 -11.60 -6.10 -18.02
CA GLY A 137 -10.28 -5.55 -18.32
C GLY A 137 -9.90 -4.54 -17.23
N PRO A 138 -8.62 -4.33 -16.96
CA PRO A 138 -8.20 -3.38 -15.93
C PRO A 138 -8.94 -2.08 -16.18
N ARG A 139 -9.61 -1.55 -15.15
CA ARG A 139 -10.22 -0.24 -15.20
C ARG A 139 -9.09 0.77 -15.17
N LEU A 140 -8.55 1.03 -16.33
CA LEU A 140 -7.51 2.04 -16.50
C LEU A 140 -8.14 3.41 -16.24
N HIS A 141 -7.58 4.15 -15.30
CA HIS A 141 -7.86 5.56 -15.17
C HIS A 141 -7.25 6.29 -16.37
N HIS A 142 -7.98 7.27 -16.89
CA HIS A 142 -7.46 8.07 -18.00
C HIS A 142 -6.56 9.19 -17.47
N ALA A 143 -5.46 9.46 -18.16
CA ALA A 143 -4.58 10.57 -17.82
C ALA A 143 -5.40 11.88 -17.66
N GLY A 144 -5.19 12.58 -16.53
CA GLY A 144 -5.90 13.79 -16.18
C GLY A 144 -7.19 13.59 -15.39
N GLU A 145 -7.61 12.36 -15.07
CA GLU A 145 -8.72 12.14 -14.14
C GLU A 145 -8.40 12.73 -12.76
N LYS A 146 -9.41 13.35 -12.16
CA LYS A 146 -9.37 13.93 -10.81
C LYS A 146 -10.54 13.41 -10.01
N GLY A 147 -10.35 13.16 -8.73
CA GLY A 147 -11.45 12.74 -7.88
C GLY A 147 -11.20 12.94 -6.40
N PHE A 148 -12.31 12.87 -5.68
CA PHE A 148 -12.36 12.72 -4.23
C PHE A 148 -13.06 11.41 -3.93
N ARG A 149 -12.54 10.64 -2.99
CA ARG A 149 -13.16 9.43 -2.49
C ARG A 149 -13.35 9.50 -0.97
#